data_2b330ec38f6a75286e1d44dd8eee61c3
#
_entry.id   2b330ec38f6a75286e1d44dd8eee61c3
#
_cell.length_a   1.000
_cell.length_b   1.000
_cell.length_c   1.000
_cell.angle_alpha   90.00
_cell.angle_beta   90.00
_cell.angle_gamma   90.00
#
_symmetry.space_group_name_H-M   'P 1'
#
loop_
_entity.id
_entity.type
_entity.pdbx_description
1 polymer ?
#
loop_
_entity_poly.entity_id
_entity_poly.type
_entity_poly.pdbx_seq_one_letter_code
_entity_poly.pdbx_strand_id
1 'polypeptide(L)'
;MVAFTDIYDRALVTMQDYTLDKLAETNYDAFLLFMKSLLKSGIPFFNCCLNSLDFQDIEETELDESGNEIQVVNTYFTANLTNKEQSILAMVLVYEWFKRDVNDARQYRQKLSTRDFKTESSYQSLQKRSEYLDKMKEQICQEIQNYQVDNMDALYSQYGGL
;
A
#
# COMPACT_ATOMS: atom_id res chain seq x y z
N MET A 1 -11.23 -15.25 4.49
CA MET A 1 -11.13 -13.80 4.22
C MET A 1 -9.77 -13.34 4.72
N VAL A 2 -9.15 -12.37 4.08
CA VAL A 2 -7.84 -11.79 4.45
C VAL A 2 -8.08 -10.38 4.96
N ALA A 3 -7.57 -10.05 6.14
CA ALA A 3 -7.70 -8.71 6.69
C ALA A 3 -6.76 -7.72 5.96
N PHE A 4 -7.15 -6.47 5.90
CA PHE A 4 -6.27 -5.41 5.38
C PHE A 4 -5.03 -5.25 6.26
N THR A 5 -5.14 -5.50 7.57
CA THR A 5 -4.03 -5.50 8.52
C THR A 5 -2.95 -6.51 8.15
N ASP A 6 -3.30 -7.70 7.62
CA ASP A 6 -2.32 -8.68 7.14
C ASP A 6 -1.43 -8.11 6.02
N ILE A 7 -2.00 -7.25 5.16
CA ILE A 7 -1.24 -6.56 4.11
C ILE A 7 -0.38 -5.44 4.70
N TYR A 8 -0.91 -4.71 5.69
CA TYR A 8 -0.15 -3.65 6.37
C TYR A 8 1.08 -4.20 7.07
N ASP A 9 0.95 -5.29 7.81
CA ASP A 9 2.06 -5.93 8.51
C ASP A 9 3.19 -6.33 7.56
N ARG A 10 2.84 -6.89 6.38
CA ARG A 10 3.82 -7.21 5.33
C ARG A 10 4.51 -5.97 4.77
N ALA A 11 3.76 -4.88 4.57
CA ALA A 11 4.29 -3.63 4.04
C ALA A 11 5.19 -2.91 5.06
N LEU A 12 4.79 -2.88 6.34
CA LEU A 12 5.49 -2.19 7.42
C LEU A 12 6.90 -2.75 7.66
N VAL A 13 7.14 -4.02 7.39
CA VAL A 13 8.51 -4.60 7.42
C VAL A 13 9.47 -3.81 6.50
N THR A 14 8.97 -3.25 5.41
CA THR A 14 9.76 -2.49 4.43
C THR A 14 9.69 -0.98 4.67
N MET A 15 8.58 -0.50 5.24
CA MET A 15 8.31 0.92 5.49
C MET A 15 8.90 1.33 6.85
N GLN A 16 10.19 1.67 6.87
CA GLN A 16 10.83 2.21 8.07
C GLN A 16 10.57 3.72 8.14
N ASP A 17 9.45 4.13 8.71
CA ASP A 17 9.06 5.53 8.83
C ASP A 17 8.65 5.88 10.27
N TYR A 18 9.51 6.63 10.95
CA TYR A 18 9.26 7.13 12.30
C TYR A 18 7.93 7.90 12.42
N THR A 19 7.49 8.57 11.36
CA THR A 19 6.23 9.33 11.37
C THR A 19 5.02 8.40 11.41
N LEU A 20 5.11 7.26 10.71
CA LEU A 20 4.07 6.22 10.75
C LEU A 20 4.04 5.51 12.10
N ASP A 21 5.20 5.17 12.65
CA ASP A 21 5.31 4.56 13.97
C ASP A 21 4.68 5.48 15.03
N LYS A 22 5.05 6.76 15.02
CA LYS A 22 4.48 7.75 15.92
C LYS A 22 2.97 7.94 15.73
N LEU A 23 2.46 7.88 14.50
CA LEU A 23 1.02 7.95 14.23
C LEU A 23 0.31 6.73 14.81
N ALA A 24 0.86 5.53 14.64
CA ALA A 24 0.31 4.30 15.20
C ALA A 24 0.25 4.34 16.74
N GLU A 25 1.29 4.89 17.40
CA GLU A 25 1.34 5.04 18.85
C GLU A 25 0.36 6.09 19.39
N THR A 26 0.17 7.20 18.66
CA THR A 26 -0.61 8.34 19.17
C THR A 26 -2.08 8.30 18.75
N ASN A 27 -2.39 7.72 17.59
CA ASN A 27 -3.75 7.62 17.06
C ASN A 27 -3.85 6.44 16.08
N TYR A 28 -4.10 5.26 16.63
CA TYR A 28 -4.17 4.02 15.87
C TYR A 28 -5.27 4.01 14.80
N ASP A 29 -6.43 4.61 15.09
CA ASP A 29 -7.54 4.71 14.12
C ASP A 29 -7.14 5.56 12.91
N ALA A 30 -6.47 6.69 13.14
CA ALA A 30 -5.96 7.52 12.04
C ALA A 30 -4.88 6.79 11.23
N PHE A 31 -4.03 5.99 11.88
CA PHE A 31 -3.05 5.14 11.21
C PHE A 31 -3.75 4.10 10.32
N LEU A 32 -4.74 3.36 10.83
CA LEU A 32 -5.50 2.37 10.05
C LEU A 32 -6.21 3.01 8.85
N LEU A 33 -6.85 4.16 9.06
CA LEU A 33 -7.51 4.91 7.99
C LEU A 33 -6.52 5.36 6.91
N PHE A 34 -5.33 5.80 7.32
CA PHE A 34 -4.26 6.19 6.40
C PHE A 34 -3.78 5.00 5.57
N MET A 35 -3.43 3.87 6.21
CA MET A 35 -3.00 2.65 5.54
C MET A 35 -4.07 2.10 4.59
N LYS A 36 -5.33 2.12 5.03
CA LYS A 36 -6.49 1.76 4.20
C LYS A 36 -6.58 2.63 2.94
N SER A 37 -6.36 3.93 3.06
CA SER A 37 -6.41 4.86 1.92
C SER A 37 -5.31 4.57 0.89
N LEU A 38 -4.10 4.24 1.34
CA LEU A 38 -2.98 3.85 0.48
C LEU A 38 -3.27 2.53 -0.25
N LEU A 39 -3.73 1.51 0.48
CA LEU A 39 -4.04 0.21 -0.11
C LEU A 39 -5.16 0.33 -1.15
N LYS A 40 -6.23 1.07 -0.85
CA LYS A 40 -7.33 1.33 -1.80
C LYS A 40 -6.85 2.04 -3.06
N SER A 41 -5.90 2.97 -2.95
CA SER A 41 -5.29 3.64 -4.11
C SER A 41 -4.44 2.68 -4.95
N GLY A 42 -3.87 1.66 -4.33
CA GLY A 42 -3.00 0.69 -4.97
C GLY A 42 -3.74 -0.48 -5.63
N ILE A 43 -4.92 -0.87 -5.13
CA ILE A 43 -5.69 -2.02 -5.66
C ILE A 43 -5.81 -2.01 -7.20
N PRO A 44 -6.12 -0.89 -7.88
CA PRO A 44 -6.21 -0.87 -9.34
C PRO A 44 -4.93 -1.25 -10.09
N PHE A 45 -3.78 -1.24 -9.41
CA PHE A 45 -2.50 -1.65 -10.00
C PHE A 45 -2.45 -3.15 -10.28
N PHE A 46 -3.18 -3.94 -9.49
CA PHE A 46 -3.25 -5.40 -9.59
C PHE A 46 -4.61 -5.88 -10.15
N ASN A 47 -5.06 -5.26 -11.23
CA ASN A 47 -6.36 -5.54 -11.86
C ASN A 47 -6.49 -6.94 -12.49
N CYS A 48 -5.39 -7.68 -12.65
CA CYS A 48 -5.37 -9.05 -13.18
C CYS A 48 -5.32 -10.11 -12.06
N CYS A 49 -5.66 -9.76 -10.82
CA CYS A 49 -5.76 -10.72 -9.73
C CYS A 49 -6.87 -11.74 -10.02
N LEU A 50 -6.57 -13.03 -9.83
CA LEU A 50 -7.58 -14.10 -10.00
C LEU A 50 -8.67 -14.05 -8.95
N ASN A 51 -8.27 -13.77 -7.71
CA ASN A 51 -9.21 -13.59 -6.62
C ASN A 51 -9.77 -12.15 -6.64
N SER A 52 -11.06 -11.99 -6.32
CA SER A 52 -11.65 -10.66 -6.22
C SER A 52 -10.92 -9.82 -5.15
N LEU A 53 -10.59 -8.59 -5.54
CA LEU A 53 -10.04 -7.57 -4.63
C LEU A 53 -11.16 -6.68 -4.03
N ASP A 54 -12.42 -7.10 -4.13
CA ASP A 54 -13.52 -6.48 -3.42
C ASP A 54 -13.33 -6.65 -1.91
N PHE A 55 -13.75 -5.65 -1.17
CA PHE A 55 -13.59 -5.62 0.29
C PHE A 55 -14.84 -5.07 0.97
N GLN A 56 -14.97 -5.41 2.23
CA GLN A 56 -16.07 -4.96 3.09
C GLN A 56 -15.55 -4.60 4.49
N ASP A 57 -16.25 -3.68 5.12
CA ASP A 57 -16.03 -3.33 6.51
C ASP A 57 -16.93 -4.20 7.39
N ILE A 58 -16.36 -4.81 8.42
CA ILE A 58 -17.05 -5.68 9.38
C ILE A 58 -16.87 -5.07 10.76
N GLU A 59 -17.98 -4.87 11.45
CA GLU A 59 -17.98 -4.47 12.87
C GLU A 59 -17.74 -5.72 13.73
N GLU A 60 -16.70 -5.67 14.55
CA GLU A 60 -16.30 -6.75 15.45
C GLU A 60 -16.23 -6.22 16.88
N THR A 61 -16.52 -7.08 17.83
CA THR A 61 -16.39 -6.75 19.24
C THR A 61 -15.06 -7.29 19.75
N GLU A 62 -14.19 -6.40 20.19
CA GLU A 62 -12.90 -6.75 20.80
C GLU A 62 -12.87 -6.33 22.26
N LEU A 63 -11.95 -6.88 23.04
CA LEU A 63 -11.71 -6.47 24.41
C LEU A 63 -10.55 -5.48 24.45
N ASP A 64 -10.74 -4.34 25.10
CA ASP A 64 -9.65 -3.40 25.39
C ASP A 64 -8.67 -3.96 26.44
N GLU A 65 -7.57 -3.26 26.68
CA GLU A 65 -6.57 -3.65 27.69
C GLU A 65 -7.16 -3.76 29.12
N SER A 66 -8.31 -3.16 29.36
CA SER A 66 -9.03 -3.18 30.64
C SER A 66 -10.11 -4.27 30.69
N GLY A 67 -10.30 -5.04 29.59
CA GLY A 67 -11.29 -6.11 29.48
C GLY A 67 -12.71 -5.62 29.17
N ASN A 68 -12.90 -4.37 28.73
CA ASN A 68 -14.21 -3.87 28.29
C ASN A 68 -14.41 -4.19 26.80
N GLU A 69 -15.66 -4.49 26.43
CA GLU A 69 -16.04 -4.66 25.03
C GLU A 69 -16.02 -3.33 24.29
N ILE A 70 -15.25 -3.27 23.20
CA ILE A 70 -15.21 -2.16 22.27
C ILE A 70 -15.65 -2.62 20.88
N GLN A 71 -16.32 -1.75 20.13
CA GLN A 71 -16.65 -2.01 18.74
C GLN A 71 -15.52 -1.50 17.86
N VAL A 72 -14.97 -2.39 17.04
CA VAL A 72 -13.89 -2.10 16.10
C VAL A 72 -14.37 -2.41 14.68
N VAL A 73 -14.02 -1.56 13.72
CA VAL A 73 -14.36 -1.77 12.32
C VAL A 73 -13.11 -2.27 11.58
N ASN A 74 -13.11 -3.54 11.24
CA ASN A 74 -12.06 -4.17 10.49
C ASN A 74 -12.45 -4.33 9.00
N THR A 75 -11.49 -4.12 8.09
CA THR A 75 -11.71 -4.26 6.65
C THR A 75 -11.13 -5.57 6.16
N TYR A 76 -11.93 -6.33 5.42
CA TYR A 76 -11.53 -7.63 4.87
C TYR A 76 -11.75 -7.69 3.37
N PHE A 77 -10.84 -8.36 2.65
CA PHE A 77 -11.13 -8.80 1.29
C PHE A 77 -12.21 -9.89 1.33
N THR A 78 -13.14 -9.83 0.39
CA THR A 78 -14.24 -10.82 0.29
C THR A 78 -13.72 -12.18 -0.14
N ALA A 79 -12.68 -12.22 -0.95
CA ALA A 79 -12.00 -13.44 -1.37
C ALA A 79 -10.84 -13.81 -0.42
N ASN A 80 -10.44 -15.08 -0.49
CA ASN A 80 -9.28 -15.59 0.25
C ASN A 80 -8.03 -15.47 -0.62
N LEU A 81 -7.28 -14.39 -0.45
CA LEU A 81 -6.08 -14.09 -1.23
C LEU A 81 -4.94 -15.05 -0.91
N THR A 82 -4.24 -15.50 -1.93
CA THR A 82 -3.02 -16.29 -1.79
C THR A 82 -1.87 -15.46 -1.21
N ASN A 83 -0.85 -16.13 -0.68
CA ASN A 83 0.34 -15.43 -0.19
C ASN A 83 1.03 -14.57 -1.24
N LYS A 84 1.01 -14.97 -2.51
CA LYS A 84 1.60 -14.22 -3.62
C LYS A 84 0.81 -12.94 -3.87
N GLU A 85 -0.51 -13.02 -3.90
CA GLU A 85 -1.41 -11.87 -4.08
C GLU A 85 -1.27 -10.86 -2.94
N GLN A 86 -1.23 -11.35 -1.68
CA GLN A 86 -0.96 -10.51 -0.51
C GLN A 86 0.40 -9.80 -0.60
N SER A 87 1.44 -10.50 -1.08
CA SER A 87 2.78 -9.91 -1.24
C SER A 87 2.81 -8.82 -2.31
N ILE A 88 2.12 -9.03 -3.44
CA ILE A 88 2.00 -8.02 -4.50
C ILE A 88 1.26 -6.78 -3.95
N LEU A 89 0.15 -6.97 -3.23
CA LEU A 89 -0.59 -5.86 -2.62
C LEU A 89 0.25 -5.10 -1.59
N ALA A 90 1.07 -5.79 -0.79
CA ALA A 90 1.99 -5.15 0.14
C ALA A 90 3.05 -4.30 -0.60
N MET A 91 3.62 -4.80 -1.71
CA MET A 91 4.55 -4.02 -2.54
C MET A 91 3.88 -2.78 -3.14
N VAL A 92 2.65 -2.91 -3.61
CA VAL A 92 1.86 -1.80 -4.15
C VAL A 92 1.57 -0.75 -3.06
N LEU A 93 1.25 -1.19 -1.83
CA LEU A 93 1.03 -0.28 -0.71
C LEU A 93 2.30 0.51 -0.38
N VAL A 94 3.48 -0.15 -0.31
CA VAL A 94 4.79 0.51 -0.10
C VAL A 94 5.06 1.53 -1.21
N TYR A 95 4.74 1.20 -2.45
CA TYR A 95 4.89 2.10 -3.59
C TYR A 95 3.99 3.34 -3.46
N GLU A 96 2.72 3.19 -3.11
CA GLU A 96 1.79 4.33 -2.94
C GLU A 96 2.22 5.24 -1.78
N TRP A 97 2.72 4.65 -0.68
CA TRP A 97 3.31 5.41 0.41
C TRP A 97 4.52 6.23 -0.05
N PHE A 98 5.50 5.59 -0.70
CA PHE A 98 6.71 6.26 -1.15
C PHE A 98 6.44 7.32 -2.24
N LYS A 99 5.51 7.06 -3.13
CA LYS A 99 5.02 8.00 -4.14
C LYS A 99 4.45 9.27 -3.50
N ARG A 100 3.73 9.14 -2.39
CA ARG A 100 3.24 10.28 -1.61
C ARG A 100 4.40 11.09 -1.02
N ASP A 101 5.37 10.43 -0.37
CA ASP A 101 6.56 11.09 0.19
C ASP A 101 7.34 11.88 -0.88
N VAL A 102 7.53 11.30 -2.07
CA VAL A 102 8.19 11.99 -3.19
C VAL A 102 7.37 13.19 -3.68
N ASN A 103 6.05 13.07 -3.76
CA ASN A 103 5.18 14.17 -4.18
C ASN A 103 5.16 15.31 -3.15
N ASP A 104 5.12 15.01 -1.87
CA ASP A 104 5.18 16.00 -0.81
C ASP A 104 6.52 16.74 -0.84
N ALA A 105 7.63 16.03 -1.02
CA ALA A 105 8.96 16.63 -1.20
C ALA A 105 9.04 17.55 -2.42
N ARG A 106 8.37 17.19 -3.56
CA ARG A 106 8.27 18.05 -4.76
C ARG A 106 7.49 19.34 -4.49
N GLN A 107 6.36 19.24 -3.79
CA GLN A 107 5.54 20.41 -3.44
C GLN A 107 6.27 21.35 -2.48
N TYR A 108 6.96 20.80 -1.47
CA TYR A 108 7.79 21.58 -0.55
C TYR A 108 8.85 22.37 -1.31
N ARG A 109 9.51 21.74 -2.26
CA ARG A 109 10.53 22.38 -3.06
C ARG A 109 9.96 23.51 -3.94
N GLN A 110 8.80 23.30 -4.57
CA GLN A 110 8.16 24.35 -5.37
C GLN A 110 7.85 25.59 -4.53
N LYS A 111 7.43 25.41 -3.27
CA LYS A 111 7.18 26.52 -2.33
C LYS A 111 8.46 27.21 -1.88
N LEU A 112 9.57 26.50 -1.78
CA LEU A 112 10.87 27.06 -1.39
C LEU A 112 11.63 27.70 -2.54
N SER A 113 11.39 27.27 -3.80
CA SER A 113 12.07 27.83 -4.99
C SER A 113 11.70 29.31 -5.29
N THR A 114 10.65 29.81 -4.66
CA THR A 114 10.27 31.24 -4.71
C THR A 114 11.10 32.12 -3.80
N ARG A 115 12.00 31.58 -2.97
CA ARG A 115 12.93 32.30 -2.09
C ARG A 115 14.33 31.67 -2.17
N ASP A 116 15.22 32.28 -2.91
CA ASP A 116 16.72 32.26 -2.93
C ASP A 116 17.53 31.08 -2.34
N PHE A 117 16.97 29.88 -2.16
CA PHE A 117 17.72 28.69 -1.73
C PHE A 117 17.74 27.60 -2.82
N LYS A 118 18.63 27.81 -3.81
CA LYS A 118 19.08 26.74 -4.71
C LYS A 118 20.15 25.89 -4.01
N THR A 119 19.77 24.93 -3.19
CA THR A 119 20.69 23.90 -2.73
C THR A 119 20.69 22.75 -3.74
N GLU A 120 21.79 22.61 -4.47
CA GLU A 120 22.05 21.57 -5.46
C GLU A 120 21.85 20.15 -4.90
N SER A 121 22.17 19.96 -3.60
CA SER A 121 21.98 18.72 -2.87
C SER A 121 20.52 18.26 -2.75
N SER A 122 19.56 19.19 -2.65
CA SER A 122 18.13 18.85 -2.58
C SER A 122 17.56 18.37 -3.92
N TYR A 123 18.14 18.83 -5.03
CA TYR A 123 17.76 18.38 -6.37
C TYR A 123 18.17 16.93 -6.62
N GLN A 124 19.42 16.61 -6.34
CA GLN A 124 19.97 15.26 -6.51
C GLN A 124 19.26 14.25 -5.62
N SER A 125 18.92 14.63 -4.39
CA SER A 125 18.15 13.76 -3.49
C SER A 125 16.75 13.46 -4.03
N LEU A 126 16.05 14.47 -4.55
CA LEU A 126 14.71 14.29 -5.11
C LEU A 126 14.76 13.46 -6.41
N GLN A 127 15.78 13.67 -7.25
CA GLN A 127 15.98 12.87 -8.45
C GLN A 127 16.21 11.40 -8.11
N LYS A 128 17.10 11.09 -7.15
CA LYS A 128 17.35 9.71 -6.70
C LYS A 128 16.09 9.04 -6.14
N ARG A 129 15.26 9.79 -5.38
CA ARG A 129 13.97 9.27 -4.88
C ARG A 129 13.01 8.98 -6.03
N SER A 130 12.96 9.84 -7.05
CA SER A 130 12.14 9.60 -8.24
C SER A 130 12.60 8.37 -9.03
N GLU A 131 13.90 8.22 -9.26
CA GLU A 131 14.49 7.04 -9.90
C GLU A 131 14.21 5.75 -9.12
N TYR A 132 14.24 5.81 -7.79
CA TYR A 132 13.90 4.68 -6.93
C TYR A 132 12.41 4.33 -7.04
N LEU A 133 11.53 5.33 -7.09
CA LEU A 133 10.10 5.13 -7.30
C LEU A 133 9.80 4.43 -8.63
N ASP A 134 10.51 4.83 -9.72
CA ASP A 134 10.37 4.21 -11.03
C ASP A 134 10.82 2.73 -10.99
N LYS A 135 11.93 2.42 -10.31
CA LYS A 135 12.40 1.04 -10.12
C LYS A 135 11.42 0.20 -9.32
N MET A 136 10.83 0.75 -8.26
CA MET A 136 9.79 0.04 -7.49
C MET A 136 8.58 -0.30 -8.38
N LYS A 137 8.16 0.64 -9.22
CA LYS A 137 7.08 0.41 -10.18
C LYS A 137 7.42 -0.71 -11.16
N GLU A 138 8.64 -0.71 -11.71
CA GLU A 138 9.11 -1.77 -12.61
C GLU A 138 9.11 -3.14 -11.91
N GLN A 139 9.58 -3.20 -10.66
CA GLN A 139 9.57 -4.45 -9.87
C GLN A 139 8.14 -4.96 -9.65
N ILE A 140 7.20 -4.09 -9.30
CA ILE A 140 5.79 -4.47 -9.13
C ILE A 140 5.22 -5.00 -10.46
N CYS A 141 5.47 -4.30 -11.57
CA CYS A 141 5.03 -4.74 -12.89
C CYS A 141 5.60 -6.13 -13.24
N GLN A 142 6.88 -6.38 -12.92
CA GLN A 142 7.52 -7.67 -13.14
C GLN A 142 6.89 -8.77 -12.28
N GLU A 143 6.59 -8.49 -10.99
CA GLU A 143 5.94 -9.47 -10.11
C GLU A 143 4.51 -9.78 -10.57
N ILE A 144 3.79 -8.78 -11.08
CA ILE A 144 2.46 -8.97 -11.67
C ILE A 144 2.55 -9.80 -12.95
N GLN A 145 3.53 -9.54 -13.81
CA GLN A 145 3.76 -10.36 -15.02
C GLN A 145 4.10 -11.81 -14.66
N ASN A 146 4.99 -12.03 -13.69
CA ASN A 146 5.30 -13.37 -13.19
C ASN A 146 4.03 -14.07 -12.67
N TYR A 147 3.21 -13.37 -11.91
CA TYR A 147 1.93 -13.89 -11.41
C TYR A 147 0.98 -14.27 -12.55
N GLN A 148 0.89 -13.45 -13.61
CA GLN A 148 0.07 -13.76 -14.79
C GLN A 148 0.57 -14.99 -15.53
N VAL A 149 1.88 -15.14 -15.69
CA VAL A 149 2.51 -16.32 -16.32
C VAL A 149 2.23 -17.59 -15.52
N ASP A 150 2.43 -17.52 -14.19
CA ASP A 150 2.21 -18.66 -13.29
C ASP A 150 0.73 -19.11 -13.25
N ASN A 151 -0.20 -18.21 -13.54
CA ASN A 151 -1.64 -18.46 -13.49
C ASN A 151 -2.32 -18.36 -14.87
N MET A 152 -1.55 -18.48 -15.96
CA MET A 152 -2.05 -18.25 -17.32
C MET A 152 -3.27 -19.08 -17.64
N ASP A 153 -3.28 -20.37 -17.32
CA ASP A 153 -4.39 -21.28 -17.62
C ASP A 153 -5.68 -20.89 -16.89
N ALA A 154 -5.57 -20.44 -15.64
CA ALA A 154 -6.69 -19.99 -14.84
C ALA A 154 -7.24 -18.65 -15.34
N LEU A 155 -6.35 -17.72 -15.71
CA LEU A 155 -6.73 -16.43 -16.30
C LEU A 155 -7.42 -16.60 -17.66
N TYR A 156 -6.92 -17.49 -18.53
CA TYR A 156 -7.58 -17.80 -19.80
C TYR A 156 -8.96 -18.41 -19.58
N SER A 157 -9.14 -19.26 -18.59
CA SER A 157 -10.46 -19.84 -18.26
C SER A 157 -11.44 -18.79 -17.75
N GLN A 158 -10.95 -17.78 -17.03
CA GLN A 158 -11.78 -16.70 -16.47
C GLN A 158 -12.16 -15.64 -17.51
N TYR A 159 -11.25 -15.30 -18.44
CA TYR A 159 -11.45 -14.23 -19.43
C TYR A 159 -11.66 -14.75 -20.86
N GLY A 160 -11.37 -16.00 -21.14
CA GLY A 160 -11.43 -16.62 -22.48
C GLY A 160 -12.68 -17.43 -22.77
N GLY A 161 -13.65 -17.46 -21.89
CA GLY A 161 -14.93 -18.14 -22.06
C GLY A 161 -15.95 -17.24 -22.78
N LEU A 162 -15.68 -16.94 -24.07
CA LEU A 162 -16.64 -16.42 -25.03
C LEU A 162 -16.85 -17.44 -26.15
#